data_f032df766998dbec4e9985b27a2943b1
#
_entry.id   f032df766998dbec4e9985b27a2943b1
#
_cell.length_a   1.000
_cell.length_b   1.000
_cell.length_c   1.000
_cell.angle_alpha   90.00
_cell.angle_beta   90.00
_cell.angle_gamma   90.00
#
_symmetry.space_group_name_H-M   'P 1'
#
loop_
_entity.id
_entity.type
_entity.pdbx_description
1 polymer ?
#
loop_
_entity_poly.entity_id
_entity_poly.type
_entity_poly.pdbx_seq_one_letter_code
_entity_poly.pdbx_strand_id
1 'polypeptide(L)'
;MWVSKRRRSKPTAKTSDSLSLSSLPTEPVATSFASARLEARDQGILLYLDETESSFIDLADPAYLDFEYHQHMDAAVKVLLGEDLPLNAAHLGGAACALARAWDATHPGSAQLAVEIDAKLAAYVRQWFDLPRSPRLRIRIDDAVVAAPSLKAEFWDVVVRDIFSGGTVPDSVCTPEFMHSCMNALK
;
A
#
# COMPACT_ATOMS: atom_id res chain seq x y z
N MET A 1 21.22 -21.58 -51.05
CA MET A 1 20.15 -20.66 -50.63
C MET A 1 20.25 -20.51 -49.11
N TRP A 2 20.87 -19.44 -48.67
CA TRP A 2 21.25 -19.22 -47.25
C TRP A 2 20.18 -18.35 -46.58
N VAL A 3 19.42 -18.87 -45.62
CA VAL A 3 18.43 -18.11 -44.83
C VAL A 3 19.09 -17.61 -43.55
N SER A 4 19.35 -16.31 -43.52
CA SER A 4 19.88 -15.61 -42.35
C SER A 4 18.84 -15.52 -41.27
N LYS A 5 19.08 -16.18 -40.11
CA LYS A 5 18.28 -16.01 -38.88
C LYS A 5 18.60 -14.66 -38.24
N ARG A 6 17.68 -13.69 -38.34
CA ARG A 6 17.70 -12.46 -37.55
C ARG A 6 17.58 -12.82 -36.04
N ARG A 7 18.64 -12.53 -35.29
CA ARG A 7 18.60 -12.50 -33.84
C ARG A 7 17.64 -11.40 -33.37
N ARG A 8 16.54 -11.78 -32.70
CA ARG A 8 15.72 -10.84 -31.95
C ARG A 8 16.53 -10.40 -30.71
N SER A 9 16.86 -9.11 -30.63
CA SER A 9 17.40 -8.48 -29.44
C SER A 9 16.35 -8.56 -28.32
N LYS A 10 16.76 -9.07 -27.16
CA LYS A 10 15.95 -9.00 -25.91
C LYS A 10 15.71 -7.53 -25.58
N PRO A 11 14.50 -7.14 -25.14
CA PRO A 11 14.29 -5.80 -24.59
C PRO A 11 15.14 -5.67 -23.34
N THR A 12 15.99 -4.67 -23.32
CA THR A 12 16.70 -4.20 -22.12
C THR A 12 15.65 -3.77 -21.11
N ALA A 13 15.62 -4.43 -19.95
CA ALA A 13 14.88 -3.95 -18.81
C ALA A 13 15.33 -2.50 -18.52
N LYS A 14 14.37 -1.58 -18.51
CA LYS A 14 14.62 -0.23 -18.00
C LYS A 14 15.02 -0.39 -16.53
N THR A 15 16.23 0.02 -16.21
CA THR A 15 16.69 0.23 -14.85
C THR A 15 15.66 1.11 -14.16
N SER A 16 14.96 0.55 -13.15
CA SER A 16 14.19 1.36 -12.21
C SER A 16 15.18 2.33 -11.57
N ASP A 17 14.91 3.63 -11.67
CA ASP A 17 15.63 4.63 -10.86
C ASP A 17 15.50 4.18 -9.40
N SER A 18 16.60 3.71 -8.83
CA SER A 18 16.64 3.34 -7.41
C SER A 18 16.29 4.59 -6.62
N LEU A 19 15.32 4.48 -5.73
CA LEU A 19 14.97 5.54 -4.78
C LEU A 19 16.25 6.02 -4.11
N SER A 20 16.55 7.31 -4.26
CA SER A 20 17.74 7.91 -3.67
C SER A 20 17.39 8.37 -2.25
N LEU A 21 18.05 7.80 -1.24
CA LEU A 21 17.92 8.24 0.15
C LEU A 21 18.18 9.74 0.31
N SER A 22 18.98 10.33 -0.58
CA SER A 22 19.29 11.77 -0.57
C SER A 22 18.10 12.67 -0.95
N SER A 23 17.02 12.12 -1.49
CA SER A 23 15.79 12.86 -1.81
C SER A 23 14.73 12.84 -0.71
N LEU A 24 14.96 12.06 0.35
CA LEU A 24 14.03 11.96 1.48
C LEU A 24 14.28 13.09 2.48
N PRO A 25 13.23 13.59 3.18
CA PRO A 25 13.41 14.58 4.23
C PRO A 25 14.22 13.99 5.40
N THR A 26 15.14 14.78 5.91
CA THR A 26 15.95 14.44 7.10
C THR A 26 15.32 14.93 8.41
N GLU A 27 14.39 15.86 8.30
CA GLU A 27 13.67 16.46 9.42
C GLU A 27 12.18 16.07 9.35
N PRO A 28 11.47 16.06 10.48
CA PRO A 28 10.03 15.81 10.49
C PRO A 28 9.27 16.82 9.63
N VAL A 29 8.28 16.32 8.88
CA VAL A 29 7.44 17.11 7.96
C VAL A 29 6.00 17.10 8.44
N ALA A 30 5.41 18.29 8.58
CA ALA A 30 4.00 18.41 8.98
C ALA A 30 3.06 17.89 7.88
N THR A 31 2.23 16.91 8.21
CA THR A 31 1.14 16.40 7.37
C THR A 31 -0.16 17.16 7.65
N SER A 32 -1.33 16.62 7.28
CA SER A 32 -2.61 17.27 7.63
C SER A 32 -3.02 17.03 9.08
N PHE A 33 -2.61 15.90 9.67
CA PHE A 33 -3.08 15.47 11.00
C PHE A 33 -1.95 15.07 11.96
N ALA A 34 -0.72 14.93 11.48
CA ALA A 34 0.42 14.43 12.24
C ALA A 34 1.73 15.09 11.79
N SER A 35 2.82 14.70 12.41
CA SER A 35 4.19 14.96 11.95
C SER A 35 4.77 13.65 11.40
N ALA A 36 5.16 13.65 10.12
CA ALA A 36 5.80 12.49 9.49
C ALA A 36 7.31 12.58 9.66
N ARG A 37 7.93 11.55 10.21
CA ARG A 37 9.39 11.39 10.33
C ARG A 37 9.82 10.11 9.63
N LEU A 38 10.90 10.18 8.88
CA LEU A 38 11.51 9.04 8.23
C LEU A 38 12.80 8.63 8.94
N GLU A 39 12.98 7.34 9.13
CA GLU A 39 14.17 6.77 9.75
C GLU A 39 14.70 5.63 8.87
N ALA A 40 15.96 5.71 8.49
CA ALA A 40 16.62 4.62 7.78
C ALA A 40 16.85 3.45 8.75
N ARG A 41 16.35 2.27 8.40
CA ARG A 41 16.52 1.04 9.19
C ARG A 41 16.78 -0.13 8.25
N ASP A 42 17.89 -0.82 8.45
CA ASP A 42 18.35 -1.90 7.57
C ASP A 42 18.38 -1.48 6.09
N GLN A 43 17.62 -2.15 5.23
CA GLN A 43 17.53 -1.84 3.79
C GLN A 43 16.31 -1.00 3.45
N GLY A 44 15.64 -0.42 4.44
CA GLY A 44 14.38 0.27 4.25
C GLY A 44 14.26 1.58 5.02
N ILE A 45 13.08 2.13 4.94
CA ILE A 45 12.66 3.36 5.61
C ILE A 45 11.46 3.08 6.48
N LEU A 46 11.60 3.38 7.76
CA LEU A 46 10.50 3.40 8.71
C LEU A 46 9.86 4.79 8.73
N LEU A 47 8.56 4.84 8.49
CA LEU A 47 7.74 6.04 8.63
C LEU A 47 7.11 6.05 10.03
N TYR A 48 7.37 7.13 10.75
CA TYR A 48 6.63 7.49 11.96
C TYR A 48 5.57 8.55 11.64
N LEU A 49 4.41 8.41 12.22
CA LEU A 49 3.41 9.48 12.33
C LEU A 49 3.33 9.86 13.81
N ASP A 50 3.78 11.06 14.12
CA ASP A 50 4.16 11.49 15.47
C ASP A 50 5.18 10.50 16.07
N GLU A 51 4.88 9.87 17.20
CA GLU A 51 5.76 8.89 17.84
C GLU A 51 5.41 7.42 17.48
N THR A 52 4.45 7.20 16.56
CA THR A 52 3.97 5.85 16.23
C THR A 52 4.61 5.33 14.94
N GLU A 53 5.24 4.15 15.00
CA GLU A 53 5.65 3.42 13.80
C GLU A 53 4.42 3.11 12.94
N SER A 54 4.40 3.60 11.70
CA SER A 54 3.19 3.55 10.87
C SER A 54 3.36 2.78 9.58
N SER A 55 4.57 2.68 9.05
CA SER A 55 4.87 1.86 7.87
C SER A 55 6.37 1.64 7.73
N PHE A 56 6.74 0.49 7.21
CA PHE A 56 8.10 0.21 6.77
C PHE A 56 8.12 -0.08 5.27
N ILE A 57 9.02 0.54 4.54
CA ILE A 57 9.23 0.34 3.10
C ILE A 57 10.64 -0.15 2.85
N ASP A 58 10.79 -1.41 2.48
CA ASP A 58 12.07 -1.93 1.99
C ASP A 58 12.37 -1.34 0.61
N LEU A 59 13.59 -0.82 0.41
CA LEU A 59 13.98 -0.14 -0.82
C LEU A 59 14.42 -1.11 -1.92
N ALA A 60 14.82 -2.33 -1.55
CA ALA A 60 15.31 -3.35 -2.46
C ALA A 60 14.23 -4.37 -2.83
N ASP A 61 13.38 -4.74 -1.88
CA ASP A 61 12.33 -5.74 -2.07
C ASP A 61 10.94 -5.16 -1.85
N PRO A 62 10.16 -4.92 -2.91
CA PRO A 62 8.80 -4.41 -2.77
C PRO A 62 7.84 -5.38 -2.09
N ALA A 63 8.15 -6.68 -2.06
CA ALA A 63 7.31 -7.71 -1.43
C ALA A 63 7.56 -7.85 0.08
N TYR A 64 8.65 -7.25 0.59
CA TYR A 64 8.99 -7.36 2.00
C TYR A 64 7.99 -6.63 2.89
N LEU A 65 7.51 -7.31 3.93
CA LEU A 65 6.62 -6.79 4.97
C LEU A 65 7.32 -6.91 6.33
N ASP A 66 7.62 -5.79 6.95
CA ASP A 66 8.31 -5.75 8.24
C ASP A 66 7.38 -5.99 9.42
N PHE A 67 6.18 -5.41 9.38
CA PHE A 67 5.23 -5.52 10.47
C PHE A 67 4.57 -6.91 10.49
N GLU A 68 4.61 -7.57 11.64
CA GLU A 68 4.10 -8.93 11.82
C GLU A 68 2.62 -9.05 11.43
N TYR A 69 1.80 -8.07 11.77
CA TYR A 69 0.38 -8.10 11.42
C TYR A 69 0.13 -8.01 9.91
N HIS A 70 0.98 -7.30 9.15
CA HIS A 70 0.94 -7.32 7.69
C HIS A 70 1.32 -8.69 7.13
N GLN A 71 2.33 -9.35 7.73
CA GLN A 71 2.71 -10.71 7.35
C GLN A 71 1.56 -11.71 7.59
N HIS A 72 0.82 -11.54 8.71
CA HIS A 72 -0.34 -12.36 9.00
C HIS A 72 -1.49 -12.11 8.01
N MET A 73 -1.75 -10.84 7.64
CA MET A 73 -2.74 -10.50 6.60
C MET A 73 -2.37 -11.12 5.24
N ASP A 74 -1.12 -11.00 4.84
CA ASP A 74 -0.61 -11.58 3.60
C ASP A 74 -0.73 -13.11 3.58
N ALA A 75 -0.35 -13.77 4.67
CA ALA A 75 -0.49 -15.21 4.81
C ALA A 75 -1.96 -15.66 4.73
N ALA A 76 -2.89 -14.91 5.36
CA ALA A 76 -4.31 -15.20 5.28
C ALA A 76 -4.85 -15.06 3.84
N VAL A 77 -4.46 -14.00 3.13
CA VAL A 77 -4.84 -13.80 1.73
C VAL A 77 -4.33 -14.93 0.85
N LYS A 78 -3.07 -15.33 0.98
CA LYS A 78 -2.50 -16.45 0.22
C LYS A 78 -3.24 -17.77 0.45
N VAL A 79 -3.61 -18.05 1.70
CA VAL A 79 -4.34 -19.29 2.05
C VAL A 79 -5.77 -19.27 1.51
N LEU A 80 -6.47 -18.13 1.60
CA LEU A 80 -7.89 -18.03 1.29
C LEU A 80 -8.15 -17.80 -0.21
N LEU A 81 -7.30 -17.05 -0.87
CA LEU A 81 -7.51 -16.59 -2.25
C LEU A 81 -6.52 -17.20 -3.24
N GLY A 82 -5.43 -17.79 -2.76
CA GLY A 82 -4.38 -18.38 -3.58
C GLY A 82 -3.14 -17.48 -3.70
N GLU A 83 -2.02 -18.09 -4.02
CA GLU A 83 -0.76 -17.41 -4.29
C GLU A 83 -0.76 -16.86 -5.74
N ASP A 84 -0.15 -15.70 -5.93
CA ASP A 84 0.11 -15.10 -7.26
C ASP A 84 -1.15 -14.77 -8.10
N LEU A 85 -2.35 -14.87 -7.54
CA LEU A 85 -3.58 -14.52 -8.25
C LEU A 85 -3.87 -13.01 -8.13
N PRO A 86 -4.38 -12.36 -9.20
CA PRO A 86 -4.77 -10.96 -9.14
C PRO A 86 -5.85 -10.69 -8.08
N LEU A 87 -5.70 -9.62 -7.32
CA LEU A 87 -6.63 -9.20 -6.27
C LEU A 87 -7.27 -7.85 -6.62
N ASN A 88 -8.56 -7.71 -6.32
CA ASN A 88 -9.17 -6.40 -6.09
C ASN A 88 -9.13 -6.14 -4.59
N ALA A 89 -8.23 -5.28 -4.12
CA ALA A 89 -8.05 -5.02 -2.70
C ALA A 89 -8.40 -3.58 -2.32
N ALA A 90 -9.19 -3.40 -1.25
CA ALA A 90 -9.45 -2.11 -0.64
C ALA A 90 -8.72 -2.02 0.70
N HIS A 91 -7.87 -1.02 0.88
CA HIS A 91 -7.15 -0.74 2.11
C HIS A 91 -7.75 0.50 2.75
N LEU A 92 -8.45 0.33 3.87
CA LEU A 92 -8.97 1.42 4.69
C LEU A 92 -7.91 1.78 5.74
N GLY A 93 -7.27 2.92 5.52
CA GLY A 93 -5.98 3.27 6.08
C GLY A 93 -4.86 2.95 5.10
N GLY A 94 -4.02 3.92 4.82
CA GLY A 94 -3.00 3.80 3.78
C GLY A 94 -1.58 4.00 4.27
N ALA A 95 -1.36 5.00 5.10
CA ALA A 95 -0.03 5.46 5.48
C ALA A 95 0.96 5.43 4.29
N ALA A 96 2.06 4.66 4.33
CA ALA A 96 2.98 4.51 3.18
C ALA A 96 2.56 3.40 2.20
N CYS A 97 1.37 2.81 2.33
CA CYS A 97 0.86 1.75 1.44
C CYS A 97 1.76 0.51 1.34
N ALA A 98 2.45 0.14 2.43
CA ALA A 98 3.40 -0.98 2.45
C ALA A 98 2.75 -2.31 2.00
N LEU A 99 1.59 -2.66 2.56
CA LEU A 99 0.87 -3.88 2.20
C LEU A 99 0.39 -3.86 0.75
N ALA A 100 -0.15 -2.72 0.29
CA ALA A 100 -0.59 -2.58 -1.11
C ALA A 100 0.58 -2.67 -2.09
N ARG A 101 1.75 -2.14 -1.73
CA ARG A 101 2.98 -2.26 -2.52
C ARG A 101 3.45 -3.72 -2.59
N ALA A 102 3.41 -4.44 -1.48
CA ALA A 102 3.78 -5.84 -1.42
C ALA A 102 2.83 -6.71 -2.28
N TRP A 103 1.53 -6.48 -2.20
CA TRP A 103 0.56 -7.22 -3.02
C TRP A 103 0.61 -6.85 -4.51
N ASP A 104 1.04 -5.64 -4.88
CA ASP A 104 1.32 -5.34 -6.29
C ASP A 104 2.48 -6.19 -6.84
N ALA A 105 3.48 -6.46 -6.01
CA ALA A 105 4.65 -7.27 -6.38
C ALA A 105 4.35 -8.78 -6.38
N THR A 106 3.57 -9.27 -5.41
CA THR A 106 3.29 -10.71 -5.24
C THR A 106 2.03 -11.18 -5.96
N HIS A 107 1.09 -10.28 -6.28
CA HIS A 107 -0.17 -10.58 -6.97
C HIS A 107 -0.28 -9.76 -8.28
N PRO A 108 0.50 -10.07 -9.32
CA PRO A 108 0.56 -9.28 -10.55
C PRO A 108 -0.80 -9.22 -11.25
N GLY A 109 -1.15 -8.02 -11.72
CA GLY A 109 -2.46 -7.76 -12.33
C GLY A 109 -3.54 -7.28 -11.36
N SER A 110 -3.22 -7.13 -10.08
CA SER A 110 -4.11 -6.61 -9.04
C SER A 110 -4.53 -5.16 -9.30
N ALA A 111 -5.73 -4.82 -8.85
CA ALA A 111 -6.23 -3.44 -8.79
C ALA A 111 -6.55 -3.09 -7.33
N GLN A 112 -5.86 -2.09 -6.81
CA GLN A 112 -5.92 -1.76 -5.39
C GLN A 112 -6.37 -0.31 -5.17
N LEU A 113 -7.12 -0.09 -4.11
CA LEU A 113 -7.55 1.21 -3.61
C LEU A 113 -7.10 1.36 -2.17
N ALA A 114 -6.25 2.35 -1.88
CA ALA A 114 -6.00 2.80 -0.53
C ALA A 114 -6.84 4.04 -0.24
N VAL A 115 -7.51 4.06 0.92
CA VAL A 115 -8.24 5.22 1.43
C VAL A 115 -7.39 5.83 2.54
N GLU A 116 -6.97 7.08 2.36
CA GLU A 116 -6.12 7.80 3.30
C GLU A 116 -6.75 9.15 3.61
N ILE A 117 -6.92 9.44 4.89
CA ILE A 117 -7.53 10.70 5.33
C ILE A 117 -6.58 11.88 5.20
N ASP A 118 -5.27 11.63 5.31
CA ASP A 118 -4.25 12.68 5.27
C ASP A 118 -3.79 12.96 3.84
N ALA A 119 -4.31 14.03 3.26
CA ALA A 119 -3.99 14.44 1.89
C ALA A 119 -2.51 14.77 1.70
N LYS A 120 -1.87 15.40 2.70
CA LYS A 120 -0.44 15.75 2.62
C LYS A 120 0.42 14.49 2.72
N LEU A 121 0.08 13.59 3.64
CA LEU A 121 0.78 12.31 3.76
C LEU A 121 0.70 11.52 2.46
N ALA A 122 -0.49 11.39 1.87
CA ALA A 122 -0.69 10.70 0.60
C ALA A 122 0.14 11.31 -0.54
N ALA A 123 0.30 12.64 -0.58
CA ALA A 123 1.17 13.31 -1.54
C ALA A 123 2.65 13.02 -1.27
N TYR A 124 3.07 13.07 -0.02
CA TYR A 124 4.45 12.82 0.38
C TYR A 124 4.90 11.39 0.10
N VAL A 125 4.11 10.38 0.47
CA VAL A 125 4.48 8.97 0.24
C VAL A 125 4.59 8.64 -1.25
N ARG A 126 3.82 9.32 -2.11
CA ARG A 126 3.97 9.25 -3.57
C ARG A 126 5.28 9.87 -4.09
N GLN A 127 5.84 10.84 -3.37
CA GLN A 127 7.12 11.45 -3.71
C GLN A 127 8.29 10.66 -3.12
N TRP A 128 8.11 10.14 -1.90
CA TRP A 128 9.19 9.48 -1.16
C TRP A 128 9.44 8.06 -1.60
N PHE A 129 8.37 7.35 -2.01
CA PHE A 129 8.43 5.93 -2.31
C PHE A 129 7.96 5.62 -3.73
N ASP A 130 8.56 4.60 -4.32
CA ASP A 130 8.15 4.08 -5.64
C ASP A 130 6.87 3.24 -5.49
N LEU A 131 5.75 3.92 -5.23
CA LEU A 131 4.45 3.27 -5.11
C LEU A 131 3.85 3.00 -6.50
N PRO A 132 3.19 1.85 -6.68
CA PRO A 132 2.47 1.54 -7.91
C PRO A 132 1.49 2.67 -8.28
N ARG A 133 1.36 2.93 -9.57
CA ARG A 133 0.41 3.94 -10.08
C ARG A 133 -0.89 3.27 -10.53
N SER A 134 -1.97 4.06 -10.63
CA SER A 134 -3.24 3.60 -11.17
C SER A 134 -3.03 2.92 -12.54
N PRO A 135 -3.70 1.80 -12.84
CA PRO A 135 -4.78 1.17 -12.04
C PRO A 135 -4.30 0.26 -10.90
N ARG A 136 -2.99 -0.07 -10.82
CA ARG A 136 -2.45 -1.03 -9.84
C ARG A 136 -2.64 -0.58 -8.39
N LEU A 137 -2.40 0.72 -8.09
CA LEU A 137 -2.70 1.32 -6.79
C LEU A 137 -3.23 2.74 -6.99
N ARG A 138 -4.47 2.97 -6.60
CA ARG A 138 -5.08 4.30 -6.46
C ARG A 138 -5.15 4.69 -4.98
N ILE A 139 -4.75 5.91 -4.64
CA ILE A 139 -4.97 6.48 -3.32
C ILE A 139 -6.14 7.45 -3.44
N ARG A 140 -7.18 7.25 -2.63
CA ARG A 140 -8.34 8.12 -2.46
C ARG A 140 -8.17 8.88 -1.15
N ILE A 141 -8.23 10.20 -1.24
CA ILE A 141 -8.22 11.04 -0.04
C ILE A 141 -9.65 11.11 0.48
N ASP A 142 -9.90 10.43 1.60
CA ASP A 142 -11.23 10.39 2.23
C ASP A 142 -11.13 9.82 3.64
N ASP A 143 -12.15 10.08 4.46
CA ASP A 143 -12.36 9.36 5.72
C ASP A 143 -12.88 7.95 5.42
N ALA A 144 -12.28 6.94 6.04
CA ALA A 144 -12.67 5.55 5.85
C ALA A 144 -14.14 5.27 6.25
N VAL A 145 -14.67 5.98 7.24
CA VAL A 145 -16.09 5.87 7.66
C VAL A 145 -17.02 6.33 6.55
N VAL A 146 -16.62 7.38 5.81
CA VAL A 146 -17.36 7.88 4.65
C VAL A 146 -17.11 7.02 3.41
N ALA A 147 -15.90 6.55 3.24
CA ALA A 147 -15.50 5.78 2.07
C ALA A 147 -16.09 4.36 2.05
N ALA A 148 -16.12 3.67 3.19
CA ALA A 148 -16.54 2.27 3.26
C ALA A 148 -17.95 2.02 2.67
N PRO A 149 -19.00 2.80 2.99
CA PRO A 149 -20.31 2.64 2.38
C PRO A 149 -20.36 2.93 0.87
N SER A 150 -19.37 3.65 0.34
CA SER A 150 -19.25 4.02 -1.08
C SER A 150 -18.35 3.09 -1.89
N LEU A 151 -17.77 2.07 -1.27
CA LEU A 151 -17.05 1.03 -1.98
C LEU A 151 -18.02 0.29 -2.92
N LYS A 152 -17.50 -0.11 -4.08
CA LYS A 152 -18.31 -0.88 -5.02
C LYS A 152 -18.71 -2.21 -4.39
N ALA A 153 -20.02 -2.48 -4.30
CA ALA A 153 -20.55 -3.70 -3.74
C ALA A 153 -20.12 -4.94 -4.55
N GLU A 154 -19.92 -6.06 -3.88
CA GLU A 154 -19.61 -7.37 -4.47
C GLU A 154 -18.46 -7.32 -5.49
N PHE A 155 -17.41 -6.54 -5.17
CA PHE A 155 -16.32 -6.31 -6.11
C PHE A 155 -14.94 -6.66 -5.54
N TRP A 156 -14.74 -6.49 -4.24
CA TRP A 156 -13.44 -6.63 -3.63
C TRP A 156 -13.20 -8.06 -3.16
N ASP A 157 -12.02 -8.59 -3.44
CA ASP A 157 -11.59 -9.91 -2.94
C ASP A 157 -11.18 -9.80 -1.47
N VAL A 158 -10.68 -8.62 -1.08
CA VAL A 158 -10.27 -8.33 0.30
C VAL A 158 -10.50 -6.86 0.64
N VAL A 159 -10.96 -6.62 1.86
CA VAL A 159 -11.02 -5.30 2.48
C VAL A 159 -10.17 -5.33 3.75
N VAL A 160 -9.12 -4.53 3.77
CA VAL A 160 -8.23 -4.36 4.93
C VAL A 160 -8.67 -3.14 5.72
N ARG A 161 -8.85 -3.29 7.03
CA ARG A 161 -9.02 -2.17 7.96
C ARG A 161 -7.73 -2.02 8.78
N ASP A 162 -6.91 -1.05 8.40
CA ASP A 162 -5.62 -0.74 9.02
C ASP A 162 -5.58 0.75 9.39
N ILE A 163 -6.46 1.13 10.34
CA ILE A 163 -6.71 2.52 10.72
C ILE A 163 -6.32 2.72 12.16
N PHE A 164 -5.39 3.65 12.37
CA PHE A 164 -4.93 4.05 13.69
C PHE A 164 -4.94 5.57 13.83
N SER A 165 -5.19 6.03 15.04
CA SER A 165 -5.05 7.42 15.46
C SER A 165 -4.34 7.46 16.80
N GLY A 166 -3.13 8.05 16.85
CA GLY A 166 -2.32 8.05 18.06
C GLY A 166 -2.02 6.65 18.63
N GLY A 167 -1.80 5.66 17.75
CA GLY A 167 -1.53 4.27 18.14
C GLY A 167 -2.74 3.44 18.56
N THR A 168 -3.96 3.99 18.51
CA THR A 168 -5.20 3.29 18.85
C THR A 168 -6.14 3.20 17.65
N VAL A 169 -6.96 2.14 17.61
CA VAL A 169 -8.01 1.99 16.59
C VAL A 169 -9.21 2.85 17.00
N PRO A 170 -9.69 3.79 16.15
CA PRO A 170 -10.84 4.63 16.46
C PRO A 170 -12.13 3.80 16.60
N ASP A 171 -12.99 4.14 17.58
CA ASP A 171 -14.27 3.44 17.78
C ASP A 171 -15.18 3.48 16.55
N SER A 172 -15.12 4.58 15.77
CA SER A 172 -15.95 4.76 14.58
C SER A 172 -15.75 3.69 13.50
N VAL A 173 -14.59 3.06 13.44
CA VAL A 173 -14.27 1.97 12.50
C VAL A 173 -14.37 0.58 13.13
N CYS A 174 -14.90 0.51 14.36
CA CYS A 174 -15.18 -0.74 15.08
C CYS A 174 -16.69 -1.02 15.18
N THR A 175 -17.55 -0.18 14.60
CA THR A 175 -19.01 -0.31 14.69
C THR A 175 -19.54 -1.43 13.79
N PRO A 176 -20.68 -2.06 14.14
CA PRO A 176 -21.34 -3.03 13.27
C PRO A 176 -21.67 -2.45 11.89
N GLU A 177 -22.08 -1.19 11.80
CA GLU A 177 -22.45 -0.49 10.58
C GLU A 177 -21.24 -0.34 9.64
N PHE A 178 -20.05 0.01 10.20
CA PHE A 178 -18.82 0.08 9.43
C PHE A 178 -18.42 -1.30 8.91
N MET A 179 -18.46 -2.32 9.76
CA MET A 179 -18.13 -3.69 9.36
C MET A 179 -19.10 -4.22 8.31
N HIS A 180 -20.41 -3.90 8.43
CA HIS A 180 -21.41 -4.26 7.43
C HIS A 180 -21.12 -3.62 6.07
N SER A 181 -20.70 -2.35 6.06
CA SER A 181 -20.27 -1.66 4.84
C SER A 181 -19.08 -2.36 4.18
N CYS A 182 -18.10 -2.79 4.97
CA CYS A 182 -16.96 -3.56 4.45
C CYS A 182 -17.41 -4.92 3.88
N MET A 183 -18.31 -5.63 4.57
CA MET A 183 -18.83 -6.93 4.11
C MET A 183 -19.61 -6.80 2.81
N ASN A 184 -20.43 -5.76 2.64
CA ASN A 184 -21.19 -5.52 1.40
C ASN A 184 -20.28 -5.23 0.19
N ALA A 185 -19.05 -4.80 0.42
CA ALA A 185 -18.09 -4.54 -0.63
C ALA A 185 -17.40 -5.82 -1.12
N LEU A 186 -17.36 -6.88 -0.30
CA LEU A 186 -16.74 -8.16 -0.65
C LEU A 186 -17.59 -8.94 -1.68
N LYS A 187 -16.89 -9.77 -2.51
CA LYS A 187 -17.52 -10.72 -3.43
C LYS A 187 -18.23 -11.85 -2.71
#